data_f6a98da93aa74574fdc82713b2fa6410
#
_entry.id   f6a98da93aa74574fdc82713b2fa6410
#
_cell.length_a   1.000
_cell.length_b   1.000
_cell.length_c   1.000
_cell.angle_alpha   90.00
_cell.angle_beta   90.00
_cell.angle_gamma   90.00
#
_symmetry.space_group_name_H-M   'P 1'
#
loop_
_entity.id
_entity.type
_entity.pdbx_description
1 polymer ?
#
loop_
_entity_poly.entity_id
_entity_poly.type
_entity_poly.pdbx_seq_one_letter_code
_entity_poly.pdbx_strand_id
1 'polypeptide(L)'
;MHAPYVDTSAHSGARPTHAEWQGKRFKYDDFINKPFGEAQKPVFEQLKEYNCRHSWYPVMHEDAPKARTAQQLEDINKKTVTSGGKEYTYYEAEQRLRYMERTVRKYKRRAMAIEQVFGDASHEKLKVRDWNRRIKKFCADTGIRRRPENEKVYYI
;
A
#
# COMPACT_ATOMS: atom_id res chain seq x y z
N MET A 1 31.48 6.58 10.49
CA MET A 1 31.06 7.93 10.02
C MET A 1 29.68 7.77 9.42
N HIS A 2 28.65 8.48 9.93
CA HIS A 2 27.30 8.41 9.40
C HIS A 2 27.14 9.42 8.26
N ALA A 3 26.35 9.08 7.25
CA ALA A 3 25.96 10.05 6.23
C ALA A 3 25.17 11.19 6.87
N PRO A 4 25.47 12.46 6.55
CA PRO A 4 24.83 13.60 7.21
C PRO A 4 23.37 13.81 6.78
N TYR A 5 22.96 13.22 5.65
CA TYR A 5 21.61 13.34 5.08
C TYR A 5 21.01 11.99 4.73
N VAL A 6 19.69 11.99 4.62
CA VAL A 6 18.89 10.81 4.27
C VAL A 6 17.83 11.21 3.24
N ASP A 7 17.71 10.44 2.16
CA ASP A 7 16.59 10.53 1.23
C ASP A 7 15.59 9.41 1.50
N THR A 8 14.31 9.73 1.46
CA THR A 8 13.23 8.75 1.56
C THR A 8 12.70 8.37 0.17
N SER A 9 12.30 7.10 0.01
CA SER A 9 11.64 6.67 -1.23
C SER A 9 10.24 7.26 -1.38
N ALA A 10 9.69 7.23 -2.59
CA ALA A 10 8.32 7.66 -2.87
C ALA A 10 7.61 6.68 -3.78
N HIS A 11 6.32 6.45 -3.53
CA HIS A 11 5.44 5.63 -4.36
C HIS A 11 3.98 6.12 -4.32
N SER A 12 3.23 5.89 -5.40
CA SER A 12 1.79 6.10 -5.39
C SER A 12 1.12 5.16 -4.38
N GLY A 13 0.13 5.64 -3.64
CA GLY A 13 -0.54 4.85 -2.61
C GLY A 13 0.15 4.86 -1.24
N ALA A 14 1.03 5.81 -1.00
CA ALA A 14 1.43 6.15 0.36
C ALA A 14 0.20 6.58 1.17
N ARG A 15 0.14 6.19 2.45
CA ARG A 15 -0.90 6.72 3.34
C ARG A 15 -0.73 8.24 3.51
N PRO A 16 -1.80 9.01 3.82
CA PRO A 16 -1.72 10.47 3.89
C PRO A 16 -0.54 10.99 4.72
N THR A 17 -0.35 10.47 5.93
CA THR A 17 0.77 10.87 6.82
C THR A 17 2.15 10.60 6.21
N HIS A 18 2.30 9.57 5.37
CA HIS A 18 3.57 9.26 4.71
C HIS A 18 3.77 10.07 3.42
N ALA A 19 2.68 10.51 2.77
CA ALA A 19 2.76 11.39 1.62
C ALA A 19 3.42 12.73 1.95
N GLU A 20 3.35 13.16 3.21
CA GLU A 20 3.96 14.40 3.68
C GLU A 20 5.49 14.39 3.63
N TRP A 21 6.13 13.24 3.83
CA TRP A 21 7.58 13.13 3.93
C TRP A 21 8.23 12.28 2.83
N GLN A 22 7.48 11.48 2.09
CA GLN A 22 8.06 10.64 1.05
C GLN A 22 8.81 11.45 -0.02
N GLY A 23 9.93 10.92 -0.50
CA GLY A 23 10.78 11.55 -1.51
C GLY A 23 11.52 12.80 -1.05
N LYS A 24 11.49 13.10 0.24
CA LYS A 24 12.20 14.26 0.82
C LYS A 24 13.56 13.87 1.38
N ARG A 25 14.45 14.86 1.41
CA ARG A 25 15.76 14.82 2.07
C ARG A 25 15.65 15.42 3.46
N PHE A 26 16.27 14.75 4.42
CA PHE A 26 16.37 15.16 5.83
C PHE A 26 17.83 15.17 6.28
N LYS A 27 18.16 16.02 7.24
CA LYS A 27 19.36 15.81 8.05
C LYS A 27 19.20 14.53 8.85
N TYR A 28 20.27 13.75 9.02
CA TYR A 28 20.19 12.47 9.72
C TYR A 28 19.59 12.57 11.12
N ASP A 29 20.02 13.59 11.91
CA ASP A 29 19.50 13.80 13.27
C ASP A 29 18.00 14.16 13.28
N ASP A 30 17.55 15.00 12.34
CA ASP A 30 16.13 15.34 12.19
C ASP A 30 15.30 14.10 11.81
N PHE A 31 15.82 13.27 10.90
CA PHE A 31 15.17 12.04 10.47
C PHE A 31 14.92 11.05 11.61
N ILE A 32 15.90 10.94 12.54
CA ILE A 32 15.84 9.98 13.66
C ILE A 32 15.04 10.53 14.84
N ASN A 33 15.14 11.84 15.14
CA ASN A 33 14.74 12.38 16.43
C ASN A 33 13.62 13.43 16.35
N LYS A 34 13.47 14.11 15.20
CA LYS A 34 12.54 15.25 15.12
C LYS A 34 11.17 14.82 14.63
N PRO A 35 10.10 15.11 15.40
CA PRO A 35 8.73 14.88 14.95
C PRO A 35 8.44 15.58 13.62
N PHE A 36 7.72 14.91 12.73
CA PHE A 36 7.39 15.42 11.41
C PHE A 36 5.93 15.12 11.03
N GLY A 37 5.29 16.09 10.38
CA GLY A 37 3.95 15.99 9.81
C GLY A 37 2.84 15.79 10.85
N GLU A 38 1.68 15.40 10.39
CA GLU A 38 0.50 15.15 11.24
C GLU A 38 0.72 14.00 12.24
N ALA A 39 1.55 13.03 11.89
CA ALA A 39 1.84 11.90 12.78
C ALA A 39 2.59 12.29 14.06
N GLN A 40 3.24 13.48 14.10
CA GLN A 40 4.03 13.98 15.23
C GLN A 40 5.07 12.96 15.77
N LYS A 41 5.64 12.16 14.87
CA LYS A 41 6.69 11.15 15.12
C LYS A 41 7.86 11.39 14.19
N PRO A 42 9.10 11.04 14.59
CA PRO A 42 10.23 11.04 13.66
C PRO A 42 9.94 10.18 12.41
N VAL A 43 10.44 10.61 11.25
CA VAL A 43 10.21 9.88 9.99
C VAL A 43 10.73 8.45 10.07
N PHE A 44 11.84 8.23 10.76
CA PHE A 44 12.40 6.90 10.99
C PHE A 44 11.45 5.97 11.76
N GLU A 45 10.66 6.46 12.70
CA GLU A 45 9.65 5.68 13.41
C GLU A 45 8.43 5.39 12.52
N GLN A 46 8.01 6.38 11.73
CA GLN A 46 6.91 6.19 10.78
C GLN A 46 7.24 5.13 9.72
N LEU A 47 8.51 4.97 9.34
CA LEU A 47 8.97 3.90 8.44
C LEU A 47 8.76 2.48 9.00
N LYS A 48 8.75 2.33 10.33
CA LYS A 48 8.54 1.03 11.00
C LYS A 48 7.06 0.66 11.13
N GLU A 49 6.15 1.54 10.74
CA GLU A 49 4.73 1.26 10.82
C GLU A 49 4.28 0.11 9.91
N TYR A 50 3.27 -0.61 10.39
CA TYR A 50 2.73 -1.78 9.70
C TYR A 50 2.37 -1.49 8.23
N ASN A 51 2.81 -2.36 7.33
CA ASN A 51 2.67 -2.22 5.87
C ASN A 51 3.29 -0.96 5.26
N CYS A 52 4.25 -0.33 5.90
CA CYS A 52 5.05 0.69 5.24
C CYS A 52 5.91 0.03 4.14
N ARG A 53 5.90 0.63 2.93
CA ARG A 53 6.69 0.17 1.77
C ARG A 53 7.80 1.14 1.42
N HIS A 54 7.99 2.16 2.24
CA HIS A 54 9.07 3.12 2.05
C HIS A 54 10.39 2.55 2.54
N SER A 55 11.46 3.00 1.91
CA SER A 55 12.85 2.81 2.30
C SER A 55 13.53 4.17 2.40
N TRP A 56 14.74 4.18 2.92
CA TRP A 56 15.58 5.36 3.00
C TRP A 56 16.99 5.04 2.54
N TYR A 57 17.72 6.07 2.12
CA TYR A 57 19.06 5.97 1.56
C TYR A 57 19.98 7.01 2.19
N PRO A 58 21.20 6.65 2.57
CA PRO A 58 22.18 7.61 3.04
C PRO A 58 22.64 8.53 1.90
N VAL A 59 22.80 9.81 2.19
CA VAL A 59 23.25 10.83 1.24
C VAL A 59 24.39 11.65 1.89
N MET A 60 25.50 11.78 1.17
CA MET A 60 26.73 12.40 1.70
C MET A 60 26.72 13.93 1.60
N HIS A 61 26.02 14.48 0.60
CA HIS A 61 26.02 15.92 0.32
C HIS A 61 24.58 16.44 0.18
N GLU A 62 24.34 17.65 0.71
CA GLU A 62 23.00 18.25 0.67
C GLU A 62 22.54 18.56 -0.76
N ASP A 63 23.46 18.92 -1.63
CA ASP A 63 23.25 19.27 -3.04
C ASP A 63 23.24 18.07 -3.97
N ALA A 64 23.45 16.85 -3.46
CA ALA A 64 23.36 15.63 -4.28
C ALA A 64 22.05 15.55 -5.07
N PRO A 65 22.05 15.08 -6.32
CA PRO A 65 20.84 14.96 -7.12
C PRO A 65 19.75 14.18 -6.39
N LYS A 66 18.53 14.71 -6.36
CA LYS A 66 17.37 14.01 -5.80
C LYS A 66 16.84 12.98 -6.82
N ALA A 67 16.39 11.84 -6.33
CA ALA A 67 15.82 10.78 -7.17
C ALA A 67 14.56 11.23 -7.92
N ARG A 68 13.85 12.26 -7.43
CA ARG A 68 12.62 12.79 -8.03
C ARG A 68 12.55 14.30 -7.93
N THR A 69 11.96 14.92 -8.94
CA THR A 69 11.62 16.36 -8.93
C THR A 69 10.40 16.63 -8.05
N ALA A 70 10.19 17.89 -7.67
CA ALA A 70 9.00 18.30 -6.93
C ALA A 70 7.71 17.97 -7.69
N GLN A 71 7.69 18.20 -9.01
CA GLN A 71 6.54 17.87 -9.86
C GLN A 71 6.24 16.37 -9.86
N GLN A 72 7.26 15.52 -9.99
CA GLN A 72 7.08 14.07 -9.92
C GLN A 72 6.52 13.59 -8.58
N LEU A 73 6.91 14.23 -7.48
CA LEU A 73 6.36 13.91 -6.16
C LEU A 73 4.90 14.35 -6.03
N GLU A 74 4.57 15.51 -6.56
CA GLU A 74 3.20 16.00 -6.60
C GLU A 74 2.29 15.07 -7.42
N ASP A 75 2.74 14.65 -8.61
CA ASP A 75 2.02 13.72 -9.48
C ASP A 75 1.80 12.36 -8.78
N ILE A 76 2.81 11.86 -8.06
CA ILE A 76 2.70 10.64 -7.26
C ILE A 76 1.66 10.78 -6.16
N ASN A 77 1.68 11.90 -5.42
CA ASN A 77 0.79 12.15 -4.28
C ASN A 77 -0.66 12.40 -4.70
N LYS A 78 -0.88 13.05 -5.83
CA LYS A 78 -2.21 13.39 -6.36
C LYS A 78 -2.79 12.31 -7.28
N LYS A 79 -2.10 11.20 -7.48
CA LYS A 79 -2.57 10.15 -8.40
C LYS A 79 -3.92 9.61 -7.97
N THR A 80 -4.90 9.72 -8.86
CA THR A 80 -6.24 9.14 -8.73
C THR A 80 -6.48 8.05 -9.77
N VAL A 81 -7.47 7.21 -9.53
CA VAL A 81 -7.94 6.16 -10.44
C VAL A 81 -9.46 6.03 -10.33
N THR A 82 -10.09 5.56 -11.38
CA THR A 82 -11.55 5.46 -11.43
C THR A 82 -11.98 4.00 -11.60
N SER A 83 -13.03 3.57 -10.89
CA SER A 83 -13.70 2.29 -11.12
C SER A 83 -15.18 2.40 -10.82
N GLY A 84 -16.00 1.87 -11.72
CA GLY A 84 -17.46 1.88 -11.56
C GLY A 84 -18.05 3.29 -11.45
N GLY A 85 -17.47 4.29 -12.10
CA GLY A 85 -17.90 5.69 -12.06
C GLY A 85 -17.50 6.45 -10.78
N LYS A 86 -16.76 5.82 -9.87
CA LYS A 86 -16.23 6.45 -8.67
C LYS A 86 -14.72 6.67 -8.79
N GLU A 87 -14.28 7.89 -8.44
CA GLU A 87 -12.88 8.24 -8.31
C GLU A 87 -12.34 7.87 -6.92
N TYR A 88 -11.11 7.42 -6.88
CA TYR A 88 -10.36 7.05 -5.69
C TYR A 88 -8.97 7.67 -5.74
N THR A 89 -8.44 8.13 -4.63
CA THR A 89 -6.99 8.28 -4.50
C THR A 89 -6.33 6.90 -4.70
N TYR A 90 -5.09 6.89 -5.15
CA TYR A 90 -4.41 5.61 -5.37
C TYR A 90 -4.30 4.79 -4.07
N TYR A 91 -4.13 5.46 -2.93
CA TYR A 91 -4.16 4.83 -1.60
C TYR A 91 -5.51 4.15 -1.31
N GLU A 92 -6.63 4.87 -1.48
CA GLU A 92 -7.97 4.30 -1.25
C GLU A 92 -8.25 3.12 -2.18
N ALA A 93 -7.83 3.21 -3.43
CA ALA A 93 -7.97 2.12 -4.39
C ALA A 93 -7.18 0.87 -3.94
N GLU A 94 -5.94 1.02 -3.45
CA GLU A 94 -5.19 -0.10 -2.89
C GLU A 94 -5.85 -0.67 -1.61
N GLN A 95 -6.39 0.18 -0.72
CA GLN A 95 -7.13 -0.29 0.45
C GLN A 95 -8.41 -1.05 0.04
N ARG A 96 -9.11 -0.58 -1.00
CA ARG A 96 -10.28 -1.27 -1.57
C ARG A 96 -9.91 -2.64 -2.12
N LEU A 97 -8.82 -2.73 -2.87
CA LEU A 97 -8.32 -4.01 -3.38
C LEU A 97 -7.97 -4.97 -2.24
N ARG A 98 -7.25 -4.52 -1.22
CA ARG A 98 -6.92 -5.32 -0.03
C ARG A 98 -8.17 -5.81 0.73
N TYR A 99 -9.20 -5.00 0.81
CA TYR A 99 -10.49 -5.41 1.38
C TYR A 99 -11.09 -6.58 0.58
N MET A 100 -11.12 -6.48 -0.75
CA MET A 100 -11.65 -7.54 -1.61
C MET A 100 -10.82 -8.83 -1.52
N GLU A 101 -9.49 -8.73 -1.51
CA GLU A 101 -8.58 -9.87 -1.31
C GLU A 101 -8.83 -10.58 0.04
N ARG A 102 -8.98 -9.82 1.13
CA ARG A 102 -9.34 -10.39 2.44
C ARG A 102 -10.71 -11.07 2.41
N THR A 103 -11.66 -10.52 1.69
CA THR A 103 -13.00 -11.09 1.56
C THR A 103 -12.96 -12.41 0.79
N VAL A 104 -12.17 -12.51 -0.28
CA VAL A 104 -11.94 -13.79 -0.98
C VAL A 104 -11.37 -14.83 -0.03
N ARG A 105 -10.32 -14.50 0.75
CA ARG A 105 -9.74 -15.43 1.74
C ARG A 105 -10.76 -15.87 2.80
N LYS A 106 -11.60 -14.94 3.27
CA LYS A 106 -12.68 -15.26 4.21
C LYS A 106 -13.61 -16.33 3.65
N TYR A 107 -14.11 -16.13 2.43
CA TYR A 107 -15.03 -17.11 1.82
C TYR A 107 -14.35 -18.43 1.44
N LYS A 108 -13.08 -18.42 1.04
CA LYS A 108 -12.31 -19.64 0.82
C LYS A 108 -12.19 -20.46 2.11
N ARG A 109 -11.81 -19.83 3.25
CA ARG A 109 -11.74 -20.53 4.56
C ARG A 109 -13.11 -21.08 4.98
N ARG A 110 -14.18 -20.32 4.79
CA ARG A 110 -15.55 -20.79 5.08
C ARG A 110 -15.93 -21.96 4.21
N ALA A 111 -15.65 -21.89 2.91
CA ALA A 111 -15.94 -22.99 1.99
C ALA A 111 -15.24 -24.29 2.42
N MET A 112 -13.97 -24.20 2.80
CA MET A 112 -13.19 -25.34 3.29
C MET A 112 -13.81 -25.95 4.56
N ALA A 113 -14.14 -25.12 5.55
CA ALA A 113 -14.73 -25.59 6.80
C ALA A 113 -16.12 -26.22 6.58
N ILE A 114 -16.97 -25.58 5.76
CA ILE A 114 -18.32 -26.08 5.48
C ILE A 114 -18.25 -27.39 4.67
N GLU A 115 -17.38 -27.47 3.68
CA GLU A 115 -17.20 -28.68 2.87
C GLU A 115 -16.75 -29.86 3.71
N GLN A 116 -15.86 -29.63 4.68
CA GLN A 116 -15.37 -30.67 5.61
C GLN A 116 -16.47 -31.19 6.54
N VAL A 117 -17.40 -30.34 6.99
CA VAL A 117 -18.43 -30.70 7.96
C VAL A 117 -19.73 -31.18 7.30
N PHE A 118 -20.14 -30.50 6.23
CA PHE A 118 -21.45 -30.67 5.60
C PHE A 118 -21.39 -31.24 4.17
N GLY A 119 -20.19 -31.36 3.58
CA GLY A 119 -19.97 -31.91 2.25
C GLY A 119 -20.32 -30.96 1.09
N ASP A 120 -21.08 -29.88 1.30
CA ASP A 120 -21.45 -28.92 0.25
C ASP A 120 -21.18 -27.47 0.70
N ALA A 121 -20.27 -26.83 -0.01
CA ALA A 121 -19.91 -25.42 0.17
C ALA A 121 -20.21 -24.59 -1.12
N SER A 122 -21.20 -25.01 -1.91
CA SER A 122 -21.52 -24.38 -3.21
C SER A 122 -21.78 -22.88 -3.07
N HIS A 123 -22.48 -22.45 -2.02
CA HIS A 123 -22.78 -21.03 -1.78
C HIS A 123 -21.51 -20.21 -1.57
N GLU A 124 -20.58 -20.68 -0.71
CA GLU A 124 -19.32 -20.00 -0.44
C GLU A 124 -18.41 -19.97 -1.68
N LYS A 125 -18.38 -21.07 -2.43
CA LYS A 125 -17.65 -21.14 -3.72
C LYS A 125 -18.22 -20.14 -4.75
N LEU A 126 -19.52 -19.94 -4.78
CA LEU A 126 -20.15 -18.87 -5.59
C LEU A 126 -19.69 -17.49 -5.15
N LYS A 127 -19.66 -17.19 -3.84
CA LYS A 127 -19.15 -15.91 -3.32
C LYS A 127 -17.68 -15.68 -3.70
N VAL A 128 -16.84 -16.71 -3.62
CA VAL A 128 -15.44 -16.61 -4.07
C VAL A 128 -15.36 -16.23 -5.56
N ARG A 129 -16.17 -16.85 -6.44
CA ARG A 129 -16.21 -16.52 -7.87
C ARG A 129 -16.66 -15.07 -8.12
N ASP A 130 -17.68 -14.61 -7.40
CA ASP A 130 -18.19 -13.25 -7.55
C ASP A 130 -17.17 -12.21 -7.11
N TRP A 131 -16.51 -12.41 -5.96
CA TRP A 131 -15.47 -11.51 -5.52
C TRP A 131 -14.25 -11.51 -6.44
N ASN A 132 -13.85 -12.66 -6.98
CA ASN A 132 -12.79 -12.74 -7.99
C ASN A 132 -13.13 -11.95 -9.26
N ARG A 133 -14.38 -11.99 -9.72
CA ARG A 133 -14.86 -11.19 -10.86
C ARG A 133 -14.77 -9.70 -10.56
N ARG A 134 -15.19 -9.28 -9.35
CA ARG A 134 -15.08 -7.88 -8.89
C ARG A 134 -13.65 -7.41 -8.82
N ILE A 135 -12.74 -8.22 -8.27
CA ILE A 135 -11.30 -7.91 -8.25
C ILE A 135 -10.76 -7.72 -9.66
N LYS A 136 -11.07 -8.68 -10.56
CA LYS A 136 -10.62 -8.61 -11.96
C LYS A 136 -11.09 -7.31 -12.63
N LYS A 137 -12.37 -6.97 -12.47
CA LYS A 137 -12.93 -5.73 -13.02
C LYS A 137 -12.25 -4.51 -12.41
N PHE A 138 -12.13 -4.44 -11.08
CA PHE A 138 -11.53 -3.30 -10.38
C PHE A 138 -10.07 -3.08 -10.81
N CYS A 139 -9.27 -4.14 -10.93
CA CYS A 139 -7.90 -4.06 -11.41
C CYS A 139 -7.81 -3.59 -12.87
N ALA A 140 -8.75 -4.05 -13.72
CA ALA A 140 -8.82 -3.60 -15.12
C ALA A 140 -9.18 -2.10 -15.21
N ASP A 141 -10.16 -1.65 -14.42
CA ASP A 141 -10.61 -0.26 -14.41
C ASP A 141 -9.50 0.68 -13.89
N THR A 142 -8.79 0.29 -12.81
CA THR A 142 -7.84 1.15 -12.09
C THR A 142 -6.39 1.03 -12.58
N GLY A 143 -6.07 0.01 -13.36
CA GLY A 143 -4.69 -0.32 -13.74
C GLY A 143 -3.83 -0.86 -12.58
N ILE A 144 -4.40 -1.09 -11.39
CA ILE A 144 -3.67 -1.67 -10.26
C ILE A 144 -3.47 -3.16 -10.50
N ARG A 145 -2.22 -3.61 -10.34
CA ARG A 145 -1.88 -5.03 -10.52
C ARG A 145 -2.61 -5.92 -9.52
N ARG A 146 -3.31 -6.94 -10.01
CA ARG A 146 -3.86 -8.01 -9.18
C ARG A 146 -2.72 -8.81 -8.53
N ARG A 147 -2.91 -9.21 -7.27
CA ARG A 147 -1.96 -9.99 -6.48
C ARG A 147 -2.63 -11.31 -6.03
N PRO A 148 -2.67 -12.34 -6.89
CA PRO A 148 -3.34 -13.61 -6.56
C PRO A 148 -2.77 -14.29 -5.31
N GLU A 149 -1.51 -14.04 -4.98
CA GLU A 149 -0.86 -14.49 -3.75
C GLU A 149 -1.59 -13.99 -2.50
N ASN A 150 -2.16 -12.79 -2.51
CA ASN A 150 -2.94 -12.23 -1.41
C ASN A 150 -4.33 -12.86 -1.25
N GLU A 151 -4.76 -13.67 -2.22
CA GLU A 151 -6.05 -14.37 -2.21
C GLU A 151 -5.90 -15.84 -1.77
N LYS A 152 -4.67 -16.31 -1.55
CA LYS A 152 -4.40 -17.68 -1.12
C LYS A 152 -4.77 -17.88 0.35
N VAL A 153 -5.22 -19.08 0.66
CA VAL A 153 -5.37 -19.58 2.01
C VAL A 153 -4.29 -20.64 2.23
N TYR A 154 -3.48 -20.43 3.24
CA TYR A 154 -2.46 -21.39 3.65
C TYR A 154 -3.03 -22.23 4.78
N TYR A 155 -2.81 -23.54 4.73
CA TYR A 155 -3.05 -24.45 5.83
C TYR A 155 -1.93 -24.26 6.85
N ILE A 156 -2.29 -24.17 8.11
CA ILE A 156 -1.36 -24.20 9.22
C ILE A 156 -1.33 -25.62 9.74
#